data_cceff18ceb72be6c1b187b9f6d09f72e
#
_entry.id   cceff18ceb72be6c1b187b9f6d09f72e
#
_cell.length_a   1.000
_cell.length_b   1.000
_cell.length_c   1.000
_cell.angle_alpha   90.00
_cell.angle_beta   90.00
_cell.angle_gamma   90.00
#
_symmetry.space_group_name_H-M   'P 1'
#
loop_
_entity.id
_entity.type
_entity.pdbx_description
1 polymer ?
#
loop_
_entity_poly.entity_id
_entity_poly.type
_entity_poly.pdbx_seq_one_letter_code
_entity_poly.pdbx_strand_id
1 'polypeptide(L)'
;MNQMKSYLFVFLFSLVTAGEIQYKPILLSGLITNPKQEISGMDLYNDQIMLLPENLGGFLYMISKDEILNALAKESSIPIKPKQPAFHTPDYSKSIPGFEGLEAIAFNGNNAYITLESKDDKMMRGYLAWGTIDPTTKEVTIPDKNILELETPIQVKNMTFESLLIHNDHIILFYEAQGINLQKSVWQYRVSLADYSVSKIKFPNIEYRITDVSRMDDQNHFWAINYYWPGDAKHLKPAPDPIVMKIKEGKSHQNSNAVERLIEFEFNEDKIQLSGREPIQIELDEKASRNWEGIVRLDDKGFLVATDKYPEMILGFIPFK
;
A
#
# COMPACT_ATOMS: atom_id res chain seq x y z
N MET A 1 -27.15 -37.67 52.14
CA MET A 1 -25.73 -37.47 51.86
C MET A 1 -25.57 -37.30 50.36
N ASN A 2 -25.71 -36.07 49.87
CA ASN A 2 -25.58 -35.73 48.42
C ASN A 2 -24.12 -35.39 48.14
N GLN A 3 -23.49 -36.16 47.31
CA GLN A 3 -22.18 -35.83 46.76
C GLN A 3 -22.32 -34.86 45.60
N MET A 4 -21.89 -33.65 45.80
CA MET A 4 -21.74 -32.62 44.77
C MET A 4 -20.49 -32.91 43.97
N LYS A 5 -20.64 -33.36 42.72
CA LYS A 5 -19.53 -33.50 41.76
C LYS A 5 -19.14 -32.09 41.23
N SER A 6 -17.99 -31.63 41.65
CA SER A 6 -17.37 -30.41 41.13
C SER A 6 -16.76 -30.71 39.75
N TYR A 7 -17.31 -30.08 38.69
CA TYR A 7 -16.71 -30.13 37.36
C TYR A 7 -15.69 -29.00 37.26
N LEU A 8 -14.44 -29.35 37.17
CA LEU A 8 -13.35 -28.44 36.88
C LEU A 8 -13.37 -28.12 35.38
N PHE A 9 -13.86 -26.94 35.00
CA PHE A 9 -13.70 -26.44 33.65
C PHE A 9 -12.28 -25.93 33.46
N VAL A 10 -11.47 -26.73 32.79
CA VAL A 10 -10.14 -26.29 32.31
C VAL A 10 -10.39 -25.43 31.05
N PHE A 11 -10.31 -24.11 31.20
CA PHE A 11 -10.19 -23.21 30.06
C PHE A 11 -8.80 -23.41 29.44
N LEU A 12 -8.74 -24.16 28.36
CA LEU A 12 -7.59 -24.12 27.46
C LEU A 12 -7.59 -22.75 26.79
N PHE A 13 -6.82 -21.83 27.34
CA PHE A 13 -6.35 -20.69 26.57
C PHE A 13 -5.41 -21.24 25.50
N SER A 14 -5.91 -21.34 24.26
CA SER A 14 -5.04 -21.47 23.11
C SER A 14 -4.20 -20.19 23.06
N LEU A 15 -2.94 -20.32 23.42
CA LEU A 15 -1.92 -19.34 23.11
C LEU A 15 -1.90 -19.22 21.58
N VAL A 16 -2.62 -18.23 21.05
CA VAL A 16 -2.43 -17.78 19.68
C VAL A 16 -1.00 -17.26 19.64
N THR A 17 -0.09 -18.09 19.19
CA THR A 17 1.24 -17.61 18.81
C THR A 17 1.01 -16.61 17.70
N ALA A 18 1.34 -15.35 17.92
CA ALA A 18 1.44 -14.35 16.85
C ALA A 18 2.49 -14.87 15.85
N GLY A 19 2.03 -15.62 14.87
CA GLY A 19 2.89 -16.21 13.86
C GLY A 19 3.01 -15.22 12.71
N GLU A 20 4.23 -15.01 12.27
CA GLU A 20 4.48 -14.39 10.97
C GLU A 20 3.82 -15.23 9.87
N ILE A 21 3.44 -14.57 8.79
CA ILE A 21 2.88 -15.22 7.61
C ILE A 21 3.94 -15.20 6.51
N GLN A 22 4.21 -16.36 5.95
CA GLN A 22 4.92 -16.45 4.69
C GLN A 22 3.96 -16.08 3.56
N TYR A 23 4.37 -15.13 2.71
CA TYR A 23 3.61 -14.87 1.50
C TYR A 23 3.76 -16.05 0.51
N LYS A 24 2.72 -16.29 -0.27
CA LYS A 24 2.76 -17.24 -1.38
C LYS A 24 3.14 -16.49 -2.66
N PRO A 25 4.27 -16.81 -3.30
CA PRO A 25 4.65 -16.12 -4.53
C PRO A 25 3.72 -16.47 -5.68
N ILE A 26 3.40 -15.48 -6.50
CA ILE A 26 2.71 -15.64 -7.77
C ILE A 26 3.75 -15.37 -8.86
N LEU A 27 4.06 -16.39 -9.63
CA LEU A 27 5.09 -16.30 -10.64
C LEU A 27 4.65 -15.40 -11.78
N LEU A 28 5.50 -14.45 -12.15
CA LEU A 28 5.28 -13.51 -13.25
C LEU A 28 6.29 -13.75 -14.37
N SER A 29 5.95 -13.30 -15.57
CA SER A 29 6.83 -13.34 -16.74
C SER A 29 6.64 -12.11 -17.64
N GLY A 30 7.61 -11.89 -18.52
CA GLY A 30 7.59 -10.77 -19.45
C GLY A 30 8.20 -9.50 -18.86
N LEU A 31 7.81 -8.34 -19.40
CA LEU A 31 8.47 -7.07 -19.09
C LEU A 31 8.36 -6.65 -17.60
N ILE A 32 7.29 -7.06 -16.92
CA ILE A 32 7.10 -6.76 -15.50
C ILE A 32 8.25 -7.27 -14.60
N THR A 33 8.95 -8.32 -15.02
CA THR A 33 10.09 -8.86 -14.27
C THR A 33 11.39 -8.10 -14.51
N ASN A 34 11.37 -7.06 -15.34
CA ASN A 34 12.51 -6.18 -15.53
C ASN A 34 12.58 -5.18 -14.38
N PRO A 35 13.67 -5.15 -13.59
CA PRO A 35 13.78 -4.27 -12.41
C PRO A 35 13.71 -2.76 -12.74
N LYS A 36 13.84 -2.39 -14.02
CA LYS A 36 13.64 -0.98 -14.46
C LYS A 36 12.16 -0.56 -14.49
N GLN A 37 11.22 -1.48 -14.32
CA GLN A 37 9.79 -1.15 -14.34
C GLN A 37 9.34 -0.56 -13.01
N GLU A 38 9.89 -0.97 -11.89
CA GLU A 38 9.58 -0.44 -10.54
C GLU A 38 8.06 -0.28 -10.34
N ILE A 39 7.42 -1.24 -9.67
CA ILE A 39 5.98 -1.13 -9.40
C ILE A 39 5.78 -0.29 -8.15
N SER A 40 5.09 0.84 -8.27
CA SER A 40 4.87 1.80 -7.19
C SER A 40 3.42 1.83 -6.66
N GLY A 41 2.50 1.11 -7.28
CA GLY A 41 1.13 1.05 -6.77
C GLY A 41 0.26 -0.01 -7.42
N MET A 42 -0.79 -0.40 -6.72
CA MET A 42 -1.75 -1.40 -7.18
C MET A 42 -3.18 -1.03 -6.81
N ASP A 43 -4.13 -1.24 -7.71
CA ASP A 43 -5.56 -1.16 -7.38
C ASP A 43 -6.40 -2.13 -8.22
N LEU A 44 -7.64 -2.33 -7.80
CA LEU A 44 -8.65 -3.08 -8.54
C LEU A 44 -9.45 -2.15 -9.47
N TYR A 45 -9.58 -2.57 -10.73
CA TYR A 45 -10.60 -2.04 -11.61
C TYR A 45 -11.55 -3.17 -12.02
N ASN A 46 -12.74 -3.22 -11.43
CA ASN A 46 -13.63 -4.38 -11.50
C ASN A 46 -12.87 -5.65 -11.06
N ASP A 47 -12.84 -6.69 -11.92
CA ASP A 47 -12.10 -7.94 -11.66
C ASP A 47 -10.68 -7.93 -12.26
N GLN A 48 -10.08 -6.77 -12.45
CA GLN A 48 -8.71 -6.62 -12.96
C GLN A 48 -7.82 -5.99 -11.88
N ILE A 49 -6.69 -6.61 -11.60
CA ILE A 49 -5.62 -6.04 -10.80
C ILE A 49 -4.79 -5.17 -11.76
N MET A 50 -4.73 -3.88 -11.47
CA MET A 50 -3.96 -2.90 -12.23
C MET A 50 -2.70 -2.57 -11.43
N LEU A 51 -1.53 -2.68 -12.05
CA LEU A 51 -0.25 -2.33 -11.42
C LEU A 51 0.36 -1.16 -12.18
N LEU A 52 0.81 -0.17 -11.41
CA LEU A 52 1.41 1.05 -11.91
C LEU A 52 2.93 0.92 -11.95
N PRO A 53 3.59 0.95 -13.12
CA PRO A 53 5.02 1.14 -13.15
C PRO A 53 5.37 2.60 -12.85
N GLU A 54 6.37 2.84 -12.00
CA GLU A 54 6.87 4.17 -11.63
C GLU A 54 7.40 4.92 -12.85
N ASN A 55 8.17 4.22 -13.66
CA ASN A 55 8.74 4.77 -14.89
C ASN A 55 7.71 4.67 -16.03
N LEU A 56 7.40 5.80 -16.65
CA LEU A 56 6.43 5.92 -17.73
C LEU A 56 6.77 5.00 -18.90
N GLY A 57 6.14 3.83 -18.91
CA GLY A 57 6.22 2.89 -20.04
C GLY A 57 5.12 3.12 -21.09
N GLY A 58 4.20 4.06 -20.87
CA GLY A 58 3.02 4.28 -21.72
C GLY A 58 1.95 3.18 -21.59
N PHE A 59 2.01 2.37 -20.54
CA PHE A 59 1.05 1.31 -20.22
C PHE A 59 0.98 1.05 -18.72
N LEU A 60 -0.11 0.40 -18.29
CA LEU A 60 -0.23 -0.24 -16.99
C LEU A 60 -0.05 -1.75 -17.17
N TYR A 61 0.25 -2.46 -16.08
CA TYR A 61 0.11 -3.91 -16.09
C TYR A 61 -1.28 -4.30 -15.61
N MET A 62 -1.86 -5.33 -16.22
CA MET A 62 -3.18 -5.83 -15.88
C MET A 62 -3.18 -7.34 -15.80
N ILE A 63 -3.71 -7.87 -14.68
CA ILE A 63 -3.90 -9.31 -14.45
C ILE A 63 -5.34 -9.52 -14.00
N SER A 64 -6.05 -10.51 -14.53
CA SER A 64 -7.39 -10.79 -14.04
C SER A 64 -7.35 -11.44 -12.65
N LYS A 65 -8.32 -11.11 -11.81
CA LYS A 65 -8.50 -11.72 -10.50
C LYS A 65 -8.61 -13.25 -10.60
N ASP A 66 -9.30 -13.75 -11.62
CA ASP A 66 -9.44 -15.19 -11.86
C ASP A 66 -8.11 -15.86 -12.18
N GLU A 67 -7.19 -15.21 -12.94
CA GLU A 67 -5.84 -15.75 -13.19
C GLU A 67 -5.07 -15.91 -11.87
N ILE A 68 -5.14 -14.90 -10.99
CA ILE A 68 -4.52 -14.94 -9.66
C ILE A 68 -5.11 -16.07 -8.82
N LEU A 69 -6.45 -16.14 -8.71
CA LEU A 69 -7.12 -17.14 -7.90
C LEU A 69 -6.86 -18.56 -8.41
N ASN A 70 -6.81 -18.75 -9.73
CA ASN A 70 -6.45 -20.03 -10.35
C ASN A 70 -4.99 -20.42 -10.09
N ALA A 71 -4.07 -19.47 -10.15
CA ALA A 71 -2.67 -19.72 -9.85
C ALA A 71 -2.48 -20.15 -8.37
N LEU A 72 -3.15 -19.48 -7.45
CA LEU A 72 -3.12 -19.80 -6.02
C LEU A 72 -3.76 -21.17 -5.71
N ALA A 73 -4.90 -21.48 -6.34
CA ALA A 73 -5.63 -22.75 -6.10
C ALA A 73 -4.87 -23.97 -6.63
N LYS A 74 -4.12 -23.81 -7.70
CA LYS A 74 -3.37 -24.92 -8.37
C LYS A 74 -1.93 -25.00 -7.92
N GLU A 75 -1.46 -24.07 -7.05
CA GLU A 75 -0.04 -23.90 -6.74
C GLU A 75 0.78 -23.88 -8.04
N SER A 76 0.31 -23.06 -8.98
CA SER A 76 0.79 -23.10 -10.37
C SER A 76 2.25 -22.70 -10.47
N SER A 77 3.06 -23.54 -11.10
CA SER A 77 4.41 -23.20 -11.52
C SER A 77 4.46 -22.47 -12.88
N ILE A 78 3.32 -22.21 -13.51
CA ILE A 78 3.25 -21.50 -14.79
C ILE A 78 3.17 -20.00 -14.51
N PRO A 79 4.15 -19.20 -14.98
CA PRO A 79 4.14 -17.76 -14.75
C PRO A 79 3.01 -17.06 -15.50
N ILE A 80 2.37 -16.09 -14.83
CA ILE A 80 1.38 -15.20 -15.44
C ILE A 80 2.13 -14.11 -16.22
N LYS A 81 1.70 -13.85 -17.46
CA LYS A 81 2.18 -12.72 -18.25
C LYS A 81 1.12 -11.63 -18.25
N PRO A 82 1.33 -10.51 -17.53
CA PRO A 82 0.36 -9.43 -17.49
C PRO A 82 0.08 -8.83 -18.87
N LYS A 83 -1.17 -8.43 -19.11
CA LYS A 83 -1.53 -7.56 -20.24
C LYS A 83 -1.03 -6.15 -19.99
N GLN A 84 -0.93 -5.36 -21.05
CA GLN A 84 -0.40 -4.00 -21.00
C GLN A 84 -1.35 -3.02 -21.70
N PRO A 85 -2.50 -2.66 -21.05
CA PRO A 85 -3.35 -1.59 -21.58
C PRO A 85 -2.59 -0.27 -21.63
N ALA A 86 -2.85 0.56 -22.62
CA ALA A 86 -2.19 1.84 -22.80
C ALA A 86 -2.47 2.79 -21.62
N PHE A 87 -1.48 3.58 -21.23
CA PHE A 87 -1.55 4.61 -20.23
C PHE A 87 -1.07 5.93 -20.83
N HIS A 88 -2.03 6.79 -21.17
CA HIS A 88 -1.78 8.06 -21.81
C HIS A 88 -1.70 9.16 -20.75
N THR A 89 -0.49 9.64 -20.49
CA THR A 89 -0.21 10.74 -19.57
C THR A 89 0.48 11.89 -20.30
N PRO A 90 0.43 13.12 -19.76
CA PRO A 90 1.37 14.17 -20.14
C PRO A 90 2.81 13.74 -19.95
N ASP A 91 3.73 14.37 -20.65
CA ASP A 91 5.15 14.24 -20.37
C ASP A 91 5.49 15.11 -19.15
N TYR A 92 5.29 14.54 -17.96
CA TYR A 92 5.51 15.24 -16.69
C TYR A 92 6.97 15.66 -16.49
N SER A 93 7.93 15.00 -17.13
CA SER A 93 9.33 15.41 -17.07
C SER A 93 9.57 16.81 -17.70
N LYS A 94 8.66 17.27 -18.57
CA LYS A 94 8.70 18.60 -19.17
C LYS A 94 7.88 19.65 -18.43
N SER A 95 6.83 19.22 -17.73
CA SER A 95 5.86 20.13 -17.09
C SER A 95 6.07 20.29 -15.59
N ILE A 96 6.69 19.31 -14.93
CA ILE A 96 6.96 19.33 -13.49
C ILE A 96 8.47 19.41 -13.26
N PRO A 97 8.98 20.51 -12.68
CA PRO A 97 10.39 20.61 -12.31
C PRO A 97 10.81 19.49 -11.36
N GLY A 98 11.87 18.77 -11.71
CA GLY A 98 12.40 17.69 -10.88
C GLY A 98 11.48 16.49 -10.74
N PHE A 99 10.61 16.20 -11.73
CA PHE A 99 9.79 15.01 -11.74
C PHE A 99 10.63 13.75 -11.53
N GLU A 100 10.24 12.91 -10.56
CA GLU A 100 10.94 11.66 -10.21
C GLU A 100 10.13 10.43 -10.63
N GLY A 101 8.81 10.38 -10.38
CA GLY A 101 8.03 9.19 -10.71
C GLY A 101 6.52 9.31 -10.46
N LEU A 102 5.85 8.21 -10.73
CA LEU A 102 4.46 7.92 -10.39
C LEU A 102 4.45 7.01 -9.16
N GLU A 103 3.62 7.34 -8.14
CA GLU A 103 3.71 6.68 -6.85
C GLU A 103 2.50 5.79 -6.52
N ALA A 104 1.29 6.22 -6.85
CA ALA A 104 0.09 5.44 -6.55
C ALA A 104 -0.97 5.55 -7.64
N ILE A 105 -1.89 4.59 -7.68
CA ILE A 105 -3.04 4.58 -8.56
C ILE A 105 -4.29 4.09 -7.83
N ALA A 106 -5.44 4.73 -8.09
CA ALA A 106 -6.75 4.21 -7.67
C ALA A 106 -7.84 4.49 -8.69
N PHE A 107 -8.89 3.66 -8.67
CA PHE A 107 -10.03 3.77 -9.58
C PHE A 107 -11.35 3.95 -8.82
N ASN A 108 -12.21 4.82 -9.33
CA ASN A 108 -13.60 4.99 -8.87
C ASN A 108 -14.55 5.05 -10.08
N GLY A 109 -15.33 4.01 -10.29
CA GLY A 109 -16.07 3.84 -11.54
C GLY A 109 -15.10 3.90 -12.71
N ASN A 110 -15.35 4.77 -13.67
CA ASN A 110 -14.48 4.98 -14.83
C ASN A 110 -13.48 6.13 -14.64
N ASN A 111 -13.27 6.60 -13.42
CA ASN A 111 -12.24 7.59 -13.12
C ASN A 111 -10.98 6.92 -12.59
N ALA A 112 -9.83 7.45 -12.99
CA ALA A 112 -8.51 7.04 -12.55
C ALA A 112 -7.81 8.22 -11.86
N TYR A 113 -7.11 7.96 -10.77
CA TYR A 113 -6.36 8.92 -9.96
C TYR A 113 -4.97 8.39 -9.74
N ILE A 114 -3.97 9.26 -9.86
CA ILE A 114 -2.57 8.91 -9.62
C ILE A 114 -1.90 9.96 -8.76
N THR A 115 -0.91 9.55 -7.98
CA THR A 115 0.02 10.47 -7.33
C THR A 115 1.34 10.50 -8.07
N LEU A 116 2.04 11.64 -7.96
CA LEU A 116 3.34 11.85 -8.58
C LEU A 116 4.27 12.50 -7.57
N GLU A 117 5.55 12.22 -7.72
CA GLU A 117 6.61 12.80 -6.92
C GLU A 117 7.50 13.72 -7.77
N SER A 118 7.94 14.81 -7.17
CA SER A 118 9.02 15.64 -7.72
C SER A 118 9.97 16.13 -6.64
N LYS A 119 11.19 16.38 -7.06
CA LYS A 119 12.24 16.93 -6.22
C LYS A 119 12.94 18.06 -6.93
N ASP A 120 12.54 19.27 -6.61
CA ASP A 120 13.14 20.49 -7.12
C ASP A 120 14.16 21.02 -6.10
N ASP A 121 15.44 21.02 -6.46
CA ASP A 121 16.57 21.23 -5.56
C ASP A 121 16.57 20.27 -4.36
N LYS A 122 15.99 20.71 -3.24
CA LYS A 122 15.87 19.94 -1.99
C LYS A 122 14.43 19.80 -1.51
N MET A 123 13.50 20.36 -2.26
CA MET A 123 12.08 20.39 -1.91
C MET A 123 11.35 19.23 -2.56
N MET A 124 10.77 18.36 -1.73
CA MET A 124 9.87 17.32 -2.18
C MET A 124 8.47 17.92 -2.38
N ARG A 125 7.82 17.58 -3.48
CA ARG A 125 6.44 17.97 -3.81
C ARG A 125 5.69 16.76 -4.30
N GLY A 126 4.45 16.65 -3.89
CA GLY A 126 3.54 15.65 -4.41
C GLY A 126 2.48 16.27 -5.32
N TYR A 127 1.92 15.48 -6.19
CA TYR A 127 0.84 15.89 -7.07
C TYR A 127 -0.24 14.81 -7.06
N LEU A 128 -1.48 15.24 -7.23
CA LEU A 128 -2.61 14.40 -7.59
C LEU A 128 -2.97 14.71 -9.03
N ALA A 129 -3.02 13.70 -9.90
CA ALA A 129 -3.56 13.85 -11.24
C ALA A 129 -4.72 12.87 -11.46
N TRP A 130 -5.65 13.24 -12.36
CA TRP A 130 -6.85 12.43 -12.58
C TRP A 130 -7.29 12.43 -14.04
N GLY A 131 -7.95 11.34 -14.39
CA GLY A 131 -8.47 11.12 -15.73
C GLY A 131 -9.51 10.00 -15.77
N THR A 132 -9.54 9.26 -16.85
CA THR A 132 -10.53 8.21 -17.07
C THR A 132 -9.90 6.91 -17.55
N ILE A 133 -10.58 5.80 -17.26
CA ILE A 133 -10.29 4.49 -17.82
C ILE A 133 -11.42 4.07 -18.76
N ASP A 134 -11.09 3.62 -19.96
CA ASP A 134 -12.08 3.04 -20.88
C ASP A 134 -12.51 1.66 -20.38
N PRO A 135 -13.82 1.44 -20.15
CA PRO A 135 -14.31 0.18 -19.57
C PRO A 135 -14.12 -1.04 -20.51
N THR A 136 -13.89 -0.82 -21.80
CA THR A 136 -13.71 -1.88 -22.80
C THR A 136 -12.25 -2.21 -23.00
N THR A 137 -11.44 -1.21 -23.36
CA THR A 137 -10.01 -1.40 -23.68
C THR A 137 -9.13 -1.44 -22.45
N LYS A 138 -9.60 -0.88 -21.30
CA LYS A 138 -8.84 -0.65 -20.06
C LYS A 138 -7.71 0.37 -20.21
N GLU A 139 -7.72 1.14 -21.30
CA GLU A 139 -6.79 2.23 -21.50
C GLU A 139 -7.11 3.38 -20.56
N VAL A 140 -6.08 3.95 -19.94
CA VAL A 140 -6.21 5.09 -19.03
C VAL A 140 -5.68 6.34 -19.70
N THR A 141 -6.39 7.45 -19.54
CA THR A 141 -6.00 8.76 -20.09
C THR A 141 -6.06 9.82 -19.00
N ILE A 142 -4.94 10.49 -18.73
CA ILE A 142 -4.82 11.62 -17.82
C ILE A 142 -4.58 12.89 -18.64
N PRO A 143 -5.52 13.87 -18.66
CA PRO A 143 -5.34 15.14 -19.38
C PRO A 143 -4.35 16.09 -18.70
N ASP A 144 -3.60 16.88 -19.46
CA ASP A 144 -2.57 17.84 -18.96
C ASP A 144 -3.07 18.79 -17.86
N LYS A 145 -4.31 19.24 -17.97
CA LYS A 145 -4.88 20.22 -17.03
C LYS A 145 -5.40 19.61 -15.73
N ASN A 146 -5.47 18.29 -15.66
CA ASN A 146 -6.04 17.58 -14.52
C ASN A 146 -4.92 17.19 -13.54
N ILE A 147 -4.35 18.20 -12.92
CA ILE A 147 -3.27 18.05 -11.95
C ILE A 147 -3.41 19.09 -10.84
N LEU A 148 -3.10 18.69 -9.62
CA LEU A 148 -3.10 19.48 -8.40
C LEU A 148 -1.79 19.27 -7.65
N GLU A 149 -1.03 20.35 -7.43
CA GLU A 149 0.17 20.32 -6.60
C GLU A 149 -0.21 20.33 -5.12
N LEU A 150 0.48 19.53 -4.32
CA LEU A 150 0.27 19.36 -2.88
C LEU A 150 1.61 19.51 -2.17
N GLU A 151 1.65 20.38 -1.16
CA GLU A 151 2.81 20.50 -0.28
C GLU A 151 2.91 19.26 0.60
N THR A 152 4.13 18.72 0.76
CA THR A 152 4.35 17.66 1.74
C THR A 152 4.23 18.21 3.17
N PRO A 153 3.67 17.45 4.12
CA PRO A 153 3.51 17.90 5.51
C PRO A 153 4.83 18.27 6.18
N ILE A 154 5.89 17.60 5.78
CA ILE A 154 7.27 17.82 6.19
C ILE A 154 8.19 17.49 5.01
N GLN A 155 9.42 17.98 5.07
CA GLN A 155 10.43 17.72 4.06
C GLN A 155 11.33 16.56 4.49
N VAL A 156 11.07 15.36 3.98
CA VAL A 156 11.94 14.19 4.10
C VAL A 156 12.38 13.80 2.69
N LYS A 157 13.65 13.51 2.52
CA LYS A 157 14.22 13.19 1.21
C LYS A 157 13.57 11.93 0.63
N ASN A 158 13.11 11.99 -0.62
CA ASN A 158 12.46 10.90 -1.36
C ASN A 158 11.26 10.33 -0.60
N MET A 159 10.40 11.21 -0.08
CA MET A 159 9.16 10.82 0.60
C MET A 159 8.05 11.80 0.28
N THR A 160 6.99 11.31 -0.33
CA THR A 160 5.80 12.08 -0.69
C THR A 160 4.50 11.33 -0.39
N PHE A 161 3.55 11.34 -1.32
CA PHE A 161 2.25 10.66 -1.20
C PHE A 161 2.31 9.34 -1.96
N GLU A 162 2.76 8.32 -1.27
CA GLU A 162 2.97 6.96 -1.80
C GLU A 162 1.67 6.17 -1.99
N SER A 163 0.56 6.64 -1.42
CA SER A 163 -0.68 5.92 -1.50
C SER A 163 -1.90 6.82 -1.49
N LEU A 164 -2.98 6.33 -2.08
CA LEU A 164 -4.27 6.99 -2.05
C LEU A 164 -5.41 5.98 -2.00
N LEU A 165 -6.49 6.34 -1.35
CA LEU A 165 -7.74 5.60 -1.39
C LEU A 165 -8.93 6.54 -1.62
N ILE A 166 -10.02 5.98 -2.13
CA ILE A 166 -11.25 6.72 -2.35
C ILE A 166 -12.27 6.24 -1.33
N HIS A 167 -12.83 7.20 -0.58
CA HIS A 167 -13.90 6.96 0.38
C HIS A 167 -15.01 7.99 0.21
N ASN A 168 -16.21 7.50 -0.09
CA ASN A 168 -17.35 8.34 -0.44
C ASN A 168 -16.97 9.34 -1.57
N ASP A 169 -17.18 10.63 -1.34
CA ASP A 169 -16.91 11.70 -2.31
C ASP A 169 -15.51 12.33 -2.16
N HIS A 170 -14.55 11.59 -1.60
CA HIS A 170 -13.22 12.11 -1.34
C HIS A 170 -12.11 11.11 -1.71
N ILE A 171 -10.98 11.67 -2.14
CA ILE A 171 -9.70 10.99 -2.22
C ILE A 171 -8.92 11.32 -0.96
N ILE A 172 -8.34 10.31 -0.31
CA ILE A 172 -7.42 10.48 0.82
C ILE A 172 -6.03 10.12 0.33
N LEU A 173 -5.09 11.05 0.43
CA LEU A 173 -3.69 10.84 0.07
C LEU A 173 -2.88 10.68 1.34
N PHE A 174 -2.07 9.63 1.39
CA PHE A 174 -1.24 9.32 2.54
C PHE A 174 0.20 9.73 2.28
N TYR A 175 0.69 10.66 3.10
CA TYR A 175 2.10 10.94 3.15
C TYR A 175 2.83 9.76 3.79
N GLU A 176 3.97 9.41 3.24
CA GLU A 176 4.67 8.17 3.56
C GLU A 176 5.21 8.10 4.99
N ALA A 177 5.73 9.22 5.55
CA ALA A 177 6.43 9.27 6.83
C ALA A 177 5.67 10.04 7.91
N GLN A 178 5.24 9.32 8.98
CA GLN A 178 4.38 9.88 10.05
C GLN A 178 4.92 9.67 11.46
N GLY A 179 6.20 9.29 11.62
CA GLY A 179 6.81 9.02 12.91
C GLY A 179 6.77 10.23 13.87
N ILE A 180 6.67 9.97 15.18
CA ILE A 180 6.53 11.02 16.20
C ILE A 180 7.73 11.98 16.26
N ASN A 181 8.93 11.51 15.87
CA ASN A 181 10.12 12.33 15.80
C ASN A 181 10.17 13.23 14.56
N LEU A 182 9.29 13.00 13.58
CA LEU A 182 9.15 13.81 12.37
C LEU A 182 8.02 14.84 12.53
N GLN A 183 6.87 14.39 13.02
CA GLN A 183 5.67 15.21 13.20
C GLN A 183 4.99 14.88 14.54
N LYS A 184 4.70 15.90 15.34
CA LYS A 184 3.92 15.71 16.58
C LYS A 184 2.42 15.58 16.36
N SER A 185 1.92 16.16 15.27
CA SER A 185 0.50 16.12 14.89
C SER A 185 0.42 15.77 13.42
N VAL A 186 -0.04 14.56 13.13
CA VAL A 186 -0.13 14.03 11.78
C VAL A 186 -1.51 14.25 11.20
N TRP A 187 -1.54 14.57 9.93
CA TRP A 187 -2.73 14.69 9.11
C TRP A 187 -2.42 14.19 7.69
N GLN A 188 -3.47 13.81 6.99
CA GLN A 188 -3.42 13.43 5.59
C GLN A 188 -4.28 14.40 4.76
N TYR A 189 -4.04 14.50 3.46
CA TYR A 189 -4.93 15.27 2.60
C TYR A 189 -6.20 14.49 2.31
N ARG A 190 -7.31 15.24 2.29
CA ARG A 190 -8.61 14.81 1.81
C ARG A 190 -9.03 15.77 0.70
N VAL A 191 -9.17 15.25 -0.52
CA VAL A 191 -9.52 16.01 -1.73
C VAL A 191 -10.93 15.64 -2.15
N SER A 192 -11.80 16.62 -2.31
CA SER A 192 -13.18 16.43 -2.76
C SER A 192 -13.23 15.98 -4.22
N LEU A 193 -14.02 14.97 -4.55
CA LEU A 193 -14.25 14.54 -5.93
C LEU A 193 -15.13 15.50 -6.73
N ALA A 194 -15.86 16.40 -6.06
CA ALA A 194 -16.79 17.32 -6.72
C ALA A 194 -16.07 18.53 -7.36
N ASP A 195 -15.06 19.07 -6.67
CA ASP A 195 -14.41 20.33 -7.06
C ASP A 195 -12.89 20.34 -6.83
N TYR A 196 -12.32 19.21 -6.40
CA TYR A 196 -10.91 19.05 -6.05
C TYR A 196 -10.41 19.99 -4.95
N SER A 197 -11.32 20.52 -4.13
CA SER A 197 -10.96 21.30 -2.95
C SER A 197 -10.22 20.42 -1.93
N VAL A 198 -9.20 21.01 -1.29
CA VAL A 198 -8.29 20.30 -0.38
C VAL A 198 -8.63 20.61 1.06
N SER A 199 -8.74 19.58 1.88
CA SER A 199 -8.87 19.65 3.33
C SER A 199 -7.90 18.66 3.99
N LYS A 200 -7.86 18.66 5.33
CA LYS A 200 -6.98 17.79 6.10
C LYS A 200 -7.80 16.88 7.01
N ILE A 201 -7.39 15.64 7.12
CA ILE A 201 -7.95 14.67 8.05
C ILE A 201 -6.89 14.24 9.06
N LYS A 202 -7.26 14.14 10.34
CA LYS A 202 -6.35 13.68 11.40
C LYS A 202 -5.93 12.24 11.15
N PHE A 203 -4.65 11.95 11.41
CA PHE A 203 -4.05 10.64 11.29
C PHE A 203 -3.16 10.34 12.50
N PRO A 204 -3.02 9.10 12.94
CA PRO A 204 -2.15 8.76 14.06
C PRO A 204 -0.67 8.86 13.68
N ASN A 205 0.21 9.04 14.68
CA ASN A 205 1.62 8.79 14.48
C ASN A 205 1.84 7.29 14.28
N ILE A 206 2.48 6.96 13.17
CA ILE A 206 2.90 5.59 12.83
C ILE A 206 4.39 5.64 12.56
N GLU A 207 5.14 4.82 13.26
CA GLU A 207 6.56 4.66 12.95
C GLU A 207 6.71 3.90 11.64
N TYR A 208 7.78 4.23 10.90
CA TYR A 208 8.07 3.67 9.59
C TYR A 208 7.18 4.19 8.46
N ARG A 209 7.40 3.68 7.25
CA ARG A 209 6.71 4.13 6.03
C ARG A 209 5.32 3.50 5.92
N ILE A 210 4.38 4.25 5.35
CA ILE A 210 3.16 3.73 4.76
C ILE A 210 3.34 3.81 3.25
N THR A 211 3.55 2.67 2.60
CA THR A 211 3.94 2.62 1.19
C THR A 211 2.76 2.33 0.25
N ASP A 212 1.71 1.67 0.72
CA ASP A 212 0.44 1.58 0.00
C ASP A 212 -0.72 1.23 0.94
N VAL A 213 -1.95 1.49 0.50
CA VAL A 213 -3.18 1.22 1.25
C VAL A 213 -4.20 0.47 0.41
N SER A 214 -4.89 -0.49 1.02
CA SER A 214 -6.01 -1.19 0.37
C SER A 214 -7.24 -0.30 0.26
N ARG A 215 -8.19 -0.69 -0.59
CA ARG A 215 -9.53 -0.10 -0.56
C ARG A 215 -10.19 -0.27 0.79
N MET A 216 -11.09 0.68 1.10
CA MET A 216 -11.92 0.61 2.29
C MET A 216 -12.96 -0.50 2.14
N ASP A 217 -13.23 -1.21 3.24
CA ASP A 217 -14.31 -2.19 3.30
C ASP A 217 -15.64 -1.56 3.77
N ASP A 218 -16.70 -2.38 3.79
CA ASP A 218 -18.06 -1.94 4.17
C ASP A 218 -18.18 -1.51 5.65
N GLN A 219 -17.13 -1.77 6.46
CA GLN A 219 -17.06 -1.36 7.87
C GLN A 219 -16.17 -0.13 8.07
N ASN A 220 -15.77 0.54 7.00
CA ASN A 220 -14.85 1.67 6.97
C ASN A 220 -13.45 1.30 7.49
N HIS A 221 -12.98 0.07 7.27
CA HIS A 221 -11.62 -0.34 7.55
C HIS A 221 -10.82 -0.47 6.26
N PHE A 222 -9.52 -0.17 6.36
CA PHE A 222 -8.56 -0.41 5.30
C PHE A 222 -7.22 -0.86 5.89
N TRP A 223 -6.44 -1.53 5.08
CA TRP A 223 -5.12 -2.00 5.45
C TRP A 223 -4.05 -1.20 4.76
N ALA A 224 -2.93 -1.02 5.45
CA ALA A 224 -1.76 -0.35 4.92
C ALA A 224 -0.52 -1.24 5.04
N ILE A 225 0.35 -1.16 4.06
CA ILE A 225 1.71 -1.68 4.18
C ILE A 225 2.47 -0.74 5.11
N ASN A 226 3.08 -1.31 6.15
CA ASN A 226 3.97 -0.58 7.05
C ASN A 226 5.36 -1.21 6.98
N TYR A 227 6.27 -0.47 6.38
CA TYR A 227 7.57 -0.94 5.94
C TYR A 227 8.71 -0.14 6.56
N TYR A 228 9.78 -0.81 6.91
CA TYR A 228 11.02 -0.18 7.36
C TYR A 228 12.25 -0.95 6.92
N TRP A 229 13.10 -0.25 6.17
CA TRP A 229 14.46 -0.67 5.91
C TRP A 229 15.41 0.11 6.84
N PRO A 230 16.33 -0.57 7.58
CA PRO A 230 17.22 0.10 8.55
C PRO A 230 18.12 1.20 7.94
N GLY A 231 18.34 1.18 6.63
CA GLY A 231 19.06 2.26 5.92
C GLY A 231 18.37 3.62 5.97
N ASP A 232 17.05 3.65 6.19
CA ASP A 232 16.24 4.88 6.28
C ASP A 232 16.27 5.52 7.68
N ALA A 233 16.98 4.94 8.65
CA ALA A 233 17.01 5.41 10.03
C ALA A 233 17.34 6.90 10.18
N LYS A 234 18.24 7.45 9.35
CA LYS A 234 18.62 8.86 9.38
C LYS A 234 17.49 9.79 8.91
N HIS A 235 16.66 9.33 8.00
CA HIS A 235 15.55 10.08 7.43
C HIS A 235 14.30 9.95 8.31
N LEU A 236 13.94 8.74 8.69
CA LEU A 236 12.73 8.45 9.46
C LEU A 236 12.87 8.74 10.96
N LYS A 237 14.09 8.65 11.52
CA LYS A 237 14.38 8.87 12.96
C LYS A 237 13.40 8.11 13.87
N PRO A 238 13.22 6.81 13.69
CA PRO A 238 12.14 6.08 14.36
C PRO A 238 12.24 6.19 15.89
N ALA A 239 11.09 6.36 16.52
CA ALA A 239 10.91 6.23 17.96
C ALA A 239 10.59 4.75 18.31
N PRO A 240 10.50 4.40 19.61
CA PRO A 240 9.94 3.11 20.01
C PRO A 240 8.55 2.90 19.42
N ASP A 241 8.39 1.81 18.70
CA ASP A 241 7.16 1.53 17.93
C ASP A 241 6.02 1.11 18.87
N PRO A 242 4.93 1.90 19.00
CA PRO A 242 3.84 1.61 19.92
C PRO A 242 3.01 0.38 19.50
N ILE A 243 3.11 -0.07 18.25
CA ILE A 243 2.44 -1.28 17.76
C ILE A 243 3.14 -2.51 18.33
N VAL A 244 4.46 -2.58 18.17
CA VAL A 244 5.28 -3.70 18.68
C VAL A 244 5.19 -3.83 20.19
N MET A 245 5.10 -2.72 20.93
CA MET A 245 4.95 -2.75 22.39
C MET A 245 3.68 -3.44 22.87
N LYS A 246 2.70 -3.66 22.02
CA LYS A 246 1.40 -4.26 22.34
C LYS A 246 1.20 -5.67 21.81
N ILE A 247 2.12 -6.18 21.00
CA ILE A 247 2.01 -7.48 20.34
C ILE A 247 3.26 -8.30 20.59
N LYS A 248 3.18 -9.60 20.32
CA LYS A 248 4.34 -10.46 20.25
C LYS A 248 4.92 -10.44 18.84
N GLU A 249 6.15 -9.97 18.70
CA GLU A 249 6.85 -10.05 17.42
C GLU A 249 7.12 -11.51 17.04
N GLY A 250 7.04 -11.78 15.74
CA GLY A 250 7.45 -13.03 15.17
C GLY A 250 8.97 -13.22 15.21
N LYS A 251 9.43 -14.44 14.95
CA LYS A 251 10.84 -14.81 15.12
C LYS A 251 11.78 -14.04 14.20
N SER A 252 11.37 -13.77 12.95
CA SER A 252 12.22 -13.05 12.01
C SER A 252 12.36 -11.57 12.41
N HIS A 253 11.28 -10.93 12.85
CA HIS A 253 11.30 -9.55 13.34
C HIS A 253 12.10 -9.39 14.65
N GLN A 254 12.04 -10.35 15.57
CA GLN A 254 12.86 -10.32 16.78
C GLN A 254 14.37 -10.33 16.50
N ASN A 255 14.79 -10.87 15.36
CA ASN A 255 16.19 -10.99 14.96
C ASN A 255 16.62 -9.93 13.92
N SER A 256 15.77 -8.98 13.60
CA SER A 256 16.01 -7.94 12.60
C SER A 256 15.55 -6.57 13.10
N ASN A 257 16.13 -5.52 12.51
CA ASN A 257 15.61 -4.16 12.69
C ASN A 257 14.69 -3.73 11.53
N ALA A 258 14.50 -4.57 10.50
CA ALA A 258 13.56 -4.32 9.42
C ALA A 258 12.13 -4.61 9.86
N VAL A 259 11.16 -3.98 9.22
CA VAL A 259 9.73 -4.21 9.47
C VAL A 259 9.00 -4.39 8.15
N GLU A 260 8.27 -5.48 8.03
CA GLU A 260 7.37 -5.76 6.91
C GLU A 260 6.05 -6.29 7.48
N ARG A 261 5.03 -5.44 7.53
CA ARG A 261 3.73 -5.81 8.10
C ARG A 261 2.58 -5.07 7.45
N LEU A 262 1.38 -5.62 7.59
CA LEU A 262 0.13 -4.94 7.27
C LEU A 262 -0.52 -4.49 8.58
N ILE A 263 -1.01 -3.25 8.62
CA ILE A 263 -1.72 -2.66 9.76
C ILE A 263 -3.10 -2.19 9.33
N GLU A 264 -4.11 -2.41 10.17
CA GLU A 264 -5.48 -2.02 9.87
C GLU A 264 -5.83 -0.68 10.52
N PHE A 265 -6.44 0.16 9.71
CA PHE A 265 -7.02 1.43 10.14
C PHE A 265 -8.54 1.39 10.04
N GLU A 266 -9.20 2.20 10.86
CA GLU A 266 -10.61 2.55 10.74
C GLU A 266 -10.77 4.04 10.42
N PHE A 267 -11.70 4.33 9.52
CA PHE A 267 -12.11 5.69 9.21
C PHE A 267 -13.32 6.04 10.07
N ASN A 268 -13.22 7.11 10.85
CA ASN A 268 -14.25 7.55 11.75
C ASN A 268 -14.50 9.05 11.54
N GLU A 269 -15.55 9.40 10.82
CA GLU A 269 -16.04 10.76 10.45
C GLU A 269 -14.94 11.80 10.17
N ASP A 270 -14.20 12.24 11.21
CA ASP A 270 -13.21 13.32 11.13
C ASP A 270 -11.75 12.87 11.31
N LYS A 271 -11.51 11.57 11.48
CA LYS A 271 -10.17 11.04 11.73
C LYS A 271 -10.00 9.62 11.21
N ILE A 272 -8.76 9.29 10.95
CA ILE A 272 -8.31 7.91 10.74
C ILE A 272 -7.56 7.50 12.01
N GLN A 273 -7.77 6.27 12.48
CA GLN A 273 -7.08 5.72 13.64
C GLN A 273 -6.80 4.23 13.44
N LEU A 274 -5.90 3.65 14.23
CA LEU A 274 -5.70 2.19 14.23
C LEU A 274 -7.00 1.52 14.70
N SER A 275 -7.43 0.46 14.02
CA SER A 275 -8.63 -0.32 14.38
C SER A 275 -8.46 -1.09 15.70
N GLY A 276 -7.23 -1.27 16.13
CA GLY A 276 -6.88 -2.11 17.29
C GLY A 276 -6.70 -3.60 16.95
N ARG A 277 -6.90 -3.98 15.68
CA ARG A 277 -6.59 -5.32 15.20
C ARG A 277 -5.08 -5.57 15.22
N GLU A 278 -4.68 -6.80 15.53
CA GLU A 278 -3.27 -7.18 15.47
C GLU A 278 -2.75 -7.08 14.03
N PRO A 279 -1.53 -6.52 13.85
CA PRO A 279 -0.92 -6.45 12.52
C PRO A 279 -0.61 -7.85 11.98
N ILE A 280 -0.64 -7.95 10.66
CA ILE A 280 -0.18 -9.15 9.96
C ILE A 280 1.32 -8.96 9.70
N GLN A 281 2.16 -9.63 10.46
CA GLN A 281 3.61 -9.62 10.27
C GLN A 281 3.97 -10.56 9.12
N ILE A 282 4.70 -10.05 8.12
CA ILE A 282 5.19 -10.86 6.99
C ILE A 282 6.57 -11.39 7.40
N GLU A 283 6.79 -12.71 7.31
CA GLU A 283 8.10 -13.30 7.64
C GLU A 283 9.19 -12.63 6.81
N LEU A 284 10.19 -12.04 7.48
CA LEU A 284 11.28 -11.32 6.83
C LEU A 284 12.21 -12.28 6.09
N ASP A 285 12.74 -11.85 4.96
CA ASP A 285 13.83 -12.53 4.28
C ASP A 285 15.15 -12.23 5.01
N GLU A 286 15.99 -13.26 5.22
CA GLU A 286 17.28 -13.11 5.90
C GLU A 286 18.31 -12.30 5.10
N LYS A 287 18.13 -12.18 3.78
CA LYS A 287 19.13 -11.61 2.88
C LYS A 287 18.82 -10.18 2.47
N ALA A 288 17.55 -9.83 2.35
CA ALA A 288 17.14 -8.52 1.85
C ALA A 288 15.77 -8.11 2.37
N SER A 289 15.61 -6.83 2.73
CA SER A 289 14.28 -6.24 2.95
C SER A 289 13.56 -6.11 1.60
N ARG A 290 12.27 -6.42 1.60
CA ARG A 290 11.42 -6.32 0.43
C ARG A 290 10.66 -5.00 0.49
N ASN A 291 10.92 -4.13 -0.47
CA ASN A 291 10.23 -2.85 -0.56
C ASN A 291 8.83 -3.06 -1.14
N TRP A 292 7.87 -3.40 -0.27
CA TRP A 292 6.47 -3.58 -0.64
C TRP A 292 5.82 -2.24 -0.93
N GLU A 293 5.30 -2.04 -2.14
CA GLU A 293 4.72 -0.79 -2.63
C GLU A 293 3.36 -0.97 -3.32
N GLY A 294 2.76 -2.15 -3.23
CA GLY A 294 1.43 -2.37 -3.74
C GLY A 294 0.62 -3.30 -2.85
N ILE A 295 -0.64 -2.95 -2.57
CA ILE A 295 -1.58 -3.81 -1.83
C ILE A 295 -2.99 -3.79 -2.41
N VAL A 296 -3.54 -4.98 -2.66
CA VAL A 296 -4.93 -5.17 -3.05
C VAL A 296 -5.57 -6.26 -2.19
N ARG A 297 -6.74 -5.96 -1.62
CA ARG A 297 -7.52 -6.98 -0.92
C ARG A 297 -8.22 -7.90 -1.92
N LEU A 298 -8.01 -9.21 -1.82
CA LEU A 298 -8.70 -10.24 -2.58
C LEU A 298 -9.88 -10.80 -1.77
N ASP A 299 -10.98 -10.06 -1.74
CA ASP A 299 -12.23 -10.39 -1.03
C ASP A 299 -11.96 -10.78 0.45
N ASP A 300 -12.45 -11.95 0.82
CA ASP A 300 -12.27 -12.59 2.13
C ASP A 300 -11.05 -13.52 2.20
N LYS A 301 -10.25 -13.61 1.14
CA LYS A 301 -9.15 -14.59 1.05
C LYS A 301 -7.84 -14.06 1.63
N GLY A 302 -7.55 -12.77 1.46
CA GLY A 302 -6.29 -12.17 1.87
C GLY A 302 -5.91 -10.95 1.04
N PHE A 303 -4.62 -10.69 0.96
CA PHE A 303 -4.06 -9.57 0.22
C PHE A 303 -3.09 -10.03 -0.87
N LEU A 304 -3.14 -9.36 -2.01
CA LEU A 304 -1.99 -9.30 -2.91
C LEU A 304 -1.10 -8.17 -2.47
N VAL A 305 0.21 -8.39 -2.49
CA VAL A 305 1.23 -7.38 -2.25
C VAL A 305 2.26 -7.44 -3.36
N ALA A 306 2.81 -6.30 -3.75
CA ALA A 306 3.85 -6.21 -4.76
C ALA A 306 5.04 -5.42 -4.24
N THR A 307 6.24 -5.82 -4.62
CA THR A 307 7.45 -5.02 -4.40
C THR A 307 7.71 -4.11 -5.59
N ASP A 308 8.52 -3.07 -5.37
CA ASP A 308 9.09 -2.25 -6.44
C ASP A 308 10.11 -3.06 -7.27
N LYS A 309 11.38 -2.79 -7.10
CA LYS A 309 12.52 -3.52 -7.70
C LYS A 309 13.41 -4.24 -6.68
N TYR A 310 13.13 -4.05 -5.39
CA TYR A 310 13.98 -4.59 -4.31
C TYR A 310 13.29 -5.71 -3.51
N PRO A 311 13.95 -6.89 -3.44
CA PRO A 311 15.19 -7.31 -4.12
C PRO A 311 14.98 -7.60 -5.61
N GLU A 312 13.74 -7.83 -6.03
CA GLU A 312 13.21 -8.05 -7.37
C GLU A 312 11.71 -7.81 -7.36
N MET A 313 11.06 -7.70 -8.52
CA MET A 313 9.61 -7.62 -8.61
C MET A 313 8.96 -8.93 -8.12
N ILE A 314 8.34 -8.86 -6.96
CA ILE A 314 7.59 -9.96 -6.34
C ILE A 314 6.10 -9.60 -6.36
N LEU A 315 5.25 -10.52 -6.84
CA LEU A 315 3.83 -10.50 -6.53
C LEU A 315 3.55 -11.61 -5.53
N GLY A 316 3.12 -11.25 -4.34
CA GLY A 316 2.88 -12.16 -3.23
C GLY A 316 1.43 -12.18 -2.79
N PHE A 317 0.97 -13.31 -2.28
CA PHE A 317 -0.33 -13.46 -1.65
C PHE A 317 -0.18 -13.74 -0.15
N ILE A 318 -0.83 -12.92 0.67
CA ILE A 318 -0.89 -13.03 2.13
C ILE A 318 -2.32 -13.45 2.49
N PRO A 319 -2.54 -14.71 2.95
CA PRO A 319 -3.89 -15.15 3.33
C PRO A 319 -4.35 -14.47 4.62
N PHE A 320 -5.66 -14.24 4.78
CA PHE A 320 -6.24 -13.99 6.09
C PHE A 320 -6.05 -15.22 6.99
N LYS A 321 -5.85 -14.96 8.29
CA LYS A 321 -5.80 -16.01 9.32
C LYS A 321 -7.19 -16.46 9.72
#